data_d6ce209d17d2946235d3cda7a4c6ac3c
#
_entry.id   d6ce209d17d2946235d3cda7a4c6ac3c
#
_cell.length_a   1.000
_cell.length_b   1.000
_cell.length_c   1.000
_cell.angle_alpha   90.00
_cell.angle_beta   90.00
_cell.angle_gamma   90.00
#
_symmetry.space_group_name_H-M   'P 1'
#
loop_
_entity.id
_entity.type
_entity.pdbx_description
1 polymer ?
#
loop_
_entity_poly.entity_id
_entity_poly.type
_entity_poly.pdbx_seq_one_letter_code
_entity_poly.pdbx_strand_id
1 'polypeptide(L)'
;MKKLGLIPEKNVQQETLERYGAVSRETACEMAMGVRRLLGSDLGVSITGNAGPSASEGKPVGLVYIAVATEDVVYCQEHRFTSTRTENKLRIALAAISMAIDKLKEEKQKV
;
A
#
# COMPACT_ATOMS: atom_id res chain seq x y z
N MET A 1 -8.55 9.14 17.33
CA MET A 1 -7.72 9.23 16.14
C MET A 1 -7.99 8.08 15.20
N LYS A 2 -8.12 8.37 13.96
CA LYS A 2 -8.29 7.34 12.95
C LYS A 2 -7.00 6.56 12.79
N LYS A 3 -7.11 5.26 12.73
CA LYS A 3 -5.95 4.39 12.68
C LYS A 3 -5.69 3.98 11.25
N LEU A 4 -5.09 4.88 10.50
CA LEU A 4 -4.76 4.65 9.10
C LEU A 4 -4.00 3.34 8.95
N GLY A 5 -4.46 2.50 8.08
CA GLY A 5 -3.80 1.24 7.80
C GLY A 5 -3.94 0.18 8.87
N LEU A 6 -4.61 0.46 9.99
CA LEU A 6 -4.80 -0.55 11.02
C LEU A 6 -6.04 -1.40 10.83
N ILE A 7 -6.90 -1.01 9.88
CA ILE A 7 -8.06 -1.81 9.53
C ILE A 7 -8.16 -2.03 8.02
N PRO A 8 -7.02 -2.15 7.32
CA PRO A 8 -7.06 -2.31 5.87
C PRO A 8 -7.73 -3.61 5.45
N GLU A 9 -7.54 -4.67 6.21
CA GLU A 9 -8.12 -5.96 5.86
C GLU A 9 -9.65 -5.93 5.84
N LYS A 10 -10.26 -5.08 6.65
CA LYS A 10 -11.71 -4.94 6.67
C LYS A 10 -12.26 -4.25 5.42
N ASN A 11 -11.39 -3.58 4.68
CA ASN A 11 -11.74 -2.87 3.46
C ASN A 11 -11.34 -3.64 2.20
N VAL A 12 -10.81 -4.84 2.37
CA VAL A 12 -10.42 -5.71 1.27
C VAL A 12 -11.44 -6.83 1.18
N GLN A 13 -11.90 -7.10 -0.04
CA GLN A 13 -12.88 -8.15 -0.25
C GLN A 13 -12.25 -9.51 0.01
N GLN A 14 -13.05 -10.41 0.58
CA GLN A 14 -12.61 -11.76 0.88
C GLN A 14 -12.12 -12.47 -0.39
N GLU A 15 -12.81 -12.27 -1.50
CA GLU A 15 -12.43 -12.87 -2.78
C GLU A 15 -11.04 -12.41 -3.22
N THR A 16 -10.71 -11.14 -3.01
CA THR A 16 -9.40 -10.61 -3.35
C THR A 16 -8.31 -11.29 -2.54
N LEU A 17 -8.52 -11.43 -1.24
CA LEU A 17 -7.56 -12.09 -0.37
C LEU A 17 -7.36 -13.56 -0.75
N GLU A 18 -8.44 -14.25 -1.07
CA GLU A 18 -8.36 -15.66 -1.44
C GLU A 18 -7.66 -15.87 -2.78
N ARG A 19 -7.90 -14.98 -3.73
CA ARG A 19 -7.37 -15.11 -5.09
C ARG A 19 -5.93 -14.63 -5.22
N TYR A 20 -5.60 -13.52 -4.61
CA TYR A 20 -4.32 -12.85 -4.81
C TYR A 20 -3.44 -12.83 -3.57
N GLY A 21 -4.01 -13.08 -2.40
CA GLY A 21 -3.29 -13.03 -1.12
C GLY A 21 -3.18 -11.60 -0.59
N ALA A 22 -2.66 -11.49 0.62
CA ALA A 22 -2.49 -10.19 1.28
C ALA A 22 -1.37 -9.38 0.61
N VAL A 23 -0.33 -10.04 0.15
CA VAL A 23 0.80 -9.38 -0.51
C VAL A 23 0.56 -9.41 -2.02
N SER A 24 -0.16 -8.40 -2.51
CA SER A 24 -0.50 -8.31 -3.92
C SER A 24 -0.88 -6.88 -4.29
N ARG A 25 -0.78 -6.60 -5.58
CA ARG A 25 -1.20 -5.32 -6.15
C ARG A 25 -2.68 -5.07 -5.89
N GLU A 26 -3.49 -6.11 -6.09
CA GLU A 26 -4.94 -6.03 -5.93
C GLU A 26 -5.33 -5.67 -4.49
N THR A 27 -4.71 -6.33 -3.53
CA THR A 27 -4.96 -6.05 -2.12
C THR A 27 -4.50 -4.64 -1.76
N ALA A 28 -3.31 -4.22 -2.22
CA ALA A 28 -2.81 -2.88 -1.96
C ALA A 28 -3.78 -1.81 -2.48
N CYS A 29 -4.29 -1.98 -3.69
CA CYS A 29 -5.22 -1.03 -4.28
C CYS A 29 -6.53 -0.95 -3.48
N GLU A 30 -7.09 -2.08 -3.08
CA GLU A 30 -8.33 -2.09 -2.30
C GLU A 30 -8.13 -1.46 -0.93
N MET A 31 -6.98 -1.72 -0.30
CA MET A 31 -6.64 -1.10 0.98
C MET A 31 -6.58 0.42 0.86
N ALA A 32 -5.90 0.91 -0.17
CA ALA A 32 -5.75 2.36 -0.36
C ALA A 32 -7.10 3.04 -0.61
N MET A 33 -7.93 2.44 -1.47
CA MET A 33 -9.26 2.95 -1.73
C MET A 33 -10.15 2.89 -0.49
N GLY A 34 -10.06 1.80 0.25
CA GLY A 34 -10.87 1.59 1.45
C GLY A 34 -10.55 2.60 2.54
N VAL A 35 -9.27 2.84 2.79
CA VAL A 35 -8.86 3.79 3.83
C VAL A 35 -9.23 5.21 3.45
N ARG A 36 -9.11 5.56 2.17
CA ARG A 36 -9.53 6.88 1.70
C ARG A 36 -11.02 7.12 1.93
N ARG A 37 -11.84 6.14 1.58
CA ARG A 37 -13.29 6.23 1.78
C ARG A 37 -13.68 6.28 3.25
N LEU A 38 -13.04 5.42 4.05
CA LEU A 38 -13.33 5.35 5.48
C LEU A 38 -13.09 6.68 6.18
N LEU A 39 -12.02 7.38 5.81
CA LEU A 39 -11.62 8.63 6.44
C LEU A 39 -12.15 9.87 5.73
N GLY A 40 -12.73 9.70 4.54
CA GLY A 40 -13.14 10.84 3.72
C GLY A 40 -11.97 11.73 3.35
N SER A 41 -10.79 11.14 3.16
CA SER A 41 -9.57 11.91 2.87
C SER A 41 -9.35 12.07 1.37
N ASP A 42 -8.48 13.01 1.02
CA ASP A 42 -8.14 13.24 -0.39
C ASP A 42 -7.24 12.14 -0.94
N LEU A 43 -6.40 11.57 -0.10
CA LEU A 43 -5.53 10.46 -0.47
C LEU A 43 -5.68 9.31 0.52
N GLY A 44 -5.56 8.09 0.00
CA GLY A 44 -5.38 6.90 0.80
C GLY A 44 -4.08 6.25 0.40
N VAL A 45 -3.29 5.80 1.36
CA VAL A 45 -2.01 5.14 1.10
C VAL A 45 -2.03 3.78 1.77
N SER A 46 -1.55 2.78 1.06
CA SER A 46 -1.45 1.44 1.62
C SER A 46 -0.10 0.81 1.32
N ILE A 47 0.32 -0.07 2.18
CA ILE A 47 1.53 -0.86 2.01
C ILE A 47 1.18 -2.29 2.37
N THR A 48 1.52 -3.22 1.48
CA THR A 48 1.44 -4.64 1.81
C THR A 48 2.70 -5.31 1.29
N GLY A 49 3.30 -6.16 2.12
CA GLY A 49 4.54 -6.77 1.71
C GLY A 49 5.11 -7.70 2.76
N ASN A 50 6.25 -8.27 2.41
CA ASN A 50 6.99 -9.18 3.26
C ASN A 50 8.40 -8.64 3.51
N ALA A 51 8.58 -8.01 4.66
CA ALA A 51 9.88 -7.42 5.03
C ALA A 51 10.92 -8.47 5.45
N GLY A 52 10.52 -9.70 5.61
CA GLY A 52 11.37 -10.79 6.05
C GLY A 52 11.12 -11.15 7.50
N PRO A 53 11.87 -12.10 8.06
CA PRO A 53 13.04 -12.76 7.48
C PRO A 53 12.72 -13.90 6.52
N SER A 54 11.48 -14.39 6.45
CA SER A 54 11.14 -15.51 5.57
C SER A 54 10.02 -15.15 4.63
N ALA A 55 9.92 -15.90 3.53
CA ALA A 55 8.86 -15.71 2.55
C ALA A 55 7.48 -16.04 3.15
N SER A 56 6.45 -15.41 2.64
CA SER A 56 5.08 -15.59 3.08
C SER A 56 4.17 -15.71 1.85
N GLU A 57 3.18 -16.58 1.91
CA GLU A 57 2.22 -16.79 0.81
C GLU A 57 2.89 -17.13 -0.53
N GLY A 58 4.06 -17.74 -0.49
CA GLY A 58 4.82 -17.99 -1.72
C GLY A 58 5.44 -16.73 -2.33
N LYS A 59 5.33 -15.60 -1.67
CA LYS A 59 5.91 -14.34 -2.14
C LYS A 59 7.32 -14.18 -1.57
N PRO A 60 8.25 -13.63 -2.35
CA PRO A 60 9.62 -13.47 -1.89
C PRO A 60 9.74 -12.42 -0.80
N VAL A 61 10.77 -12.59 0.04
CA VAL A 61 11.11 -11.59 1.06
C VAL A 61 11.49 -10.29 0.34
N GLY A 62 11.01 -9.18 0.85
CA GLY A 62 11.30 -7.87 0.29
C GLY A 62 10.35 -7.42 -0.80
N LEU A 63 9.42 -8.28 -1.22
CA LEU A 63 8.39 -7.88 -2.18
C LEU A 63 7.34 -7.05 -1.46
N VAL A 64 7.11 -5.84 -1.96
CA VAL A 64 6.21 -4.88 -1.34
C VAL A 64 5.41 -4.18 -2.43
N TYR A 65 4.13 -3.98 -2.17
CA TYR A 65 3.27 -3.17 -3.02
C TYR A 65 2.85 -1.94 -2.23
N ILE A 66 3.00 -0.77 -2.84
CA ILE A 66 2.59 0.49 -2.27
C ILE A 66 1.54 1.07 -3.20
N ALA A 67 0.37 1.41 -2.65
CA ALA A 67 -0.69 2.00 -3.44
C ALA A 67 -1.09 3.35 -2.88
N VAL A 68 -1.44 4.27 -3.77
CA VAL A 68 -1.98 5.58 -3.43
C VAL A 68 -3.27 5.75 -4.20
N ALA A 69 -4.36 5.98 -3.48
CA ALA A 69 -5.67 6.20 -4.08
C ALA A 69 -6.05 7.67 -3.97
N THR A 70 -6.53 8.23 -5.08
CA THR A 70 -7.14 9.55 -5.11
C THR A 70 -8.63 9.35 -5.35
N GLU A 71 -9.38 10.42 -5.50
CA GLU A 71 -10.81 10.34 -5.80
C GLU A 71 -11.07 9.58 -7.11
N ASP A 72 -10.20 9.78 -8.09
CA ASP A 72 -10.42 9.27 -9.44
C ASP A 72 -9.57 8.04 -9.80
N VAL A 73 -8.40 7.90 -9.20
CA VAL A 73 -7.39 6.96 -9.67
C VAL A 73 -6.70 6.26 -8.51
N VAL A 74 -6.28 5.03 -8.74
CA VAL A 74 -5.42 4.28 -7.83
C VAL A 74 -4.11 4.00 -8.54
N TYR A 75 -3.01 4.36 -7.88
CA TYR A 75 -1.67 4.06 -8.37
C TYR A 75 -1.06 2.97 -7.51
N CYS A 76 -0.35 2.04 -8.12
CA CYS A 76 0.33 1.00 -7.37
C CYS A 76 1.72 0.77 -7.92
N GLN A 77 2.70 0.67 -7.03
CA GLN A 77 4.08 0.34 -7.39
C GLN A 77 4.50 -0.92 -6.68
N GLU A 78 5.23 -1.75 -7.39
CA GLU A 78 5.88 -2.92 -6.83
C GLU A 78 7.32 -2.56 -6.53
N HIS A 79 7.78 -2.92 -5.34
CA HIS A 79 9.16 -2.70 -4.91
C HIS A 79 9.76 -3.99 -4.42
N ARG A 80 11.07 -4.11 -4.55
CA ARG A 80 11.82 -5.23 -4.01
C ARG A 80 12.98 -4.68 -3.21
N PHE A 81 12.96 -4.99 -1.92
CA PHE A 81 13.98 -4.52 -0.98
C PHE A 81 14.77 -5.72 -0.51
N THR A 82 16.10 -5.63 -0.60
CA THR A 82 16.98 -6.77 -0.38
C THR A 82 17.89 -6.62 0.84
N SER A 83 17.63 -5.60 1.67
CA SER A 83 18.40 -5.35 2.88
C SER A 83 17.82 -6.10 4.08
N THR A 84 18.30 -5.76 5.28
CA THR A 84 17.77 -6.33 6.52
C THR A 84 16.32 -5.90 6.72
N ARG A 85 15.62 -6.61 7.61
CA ARG A 85 14.23 -6.28 7.91
C ARG A 85 14.06 -4.83 8.38
N THR A 86 14.96 -4.36 9.24
CA THR A 86 14.91 -3.00 9.76
C THR A 86 15.11 -1.97 8.66
N GLU A 87 16.12 -2.17 7.81
CA GLU A 87 16.39 -1.27 6.69
C GLU A 87 15.26 -1.30 5.67
N ASN A 88 14.71 -2.48 5.41
CA ASN A 88 13.58 -2.62 4.50
C ASN A 88 12.38 -1.82 4.98
N LYS A 89 12.05 -1.89 6.27
CA LYS A 89 10.94 -1.12 6.82
C LYS A 89 11.12 0.37 6.63
N LEU A 90 12.34 0.87 6.85
CA LEU A 90 12.64 2.29 6.67
C LEU A 90 12.50 2.69 5.20
N ARG A 91 13.05 1.89 4.29
CA ARG A 91 13.00 2.17 2.85
C ARG A 91 11.57 2.14 2.34
N ILE A 92 10.77 1.19 2.82
CA ILE A 92 9.35 1.09 2.47
C ILE A 92 8.61 2.35 2.90
N ALA A 93 8.83 2.81 4.13
CA ALA A 93 8.18 4.00 4.64
C ALA A 93 8.55 5.24 3.81
N LEU A 94 9.83 5.39 3.49
CA LEU A 94 10.30 6.51 2.69
C LEU A 94 9.72 6.47 1.28
N ALA A 95 9.66 5.28 0.68
CA ALA A 95 9.07 5.12 -0.65
C ALA A 95 7.59 5.48 -0.67
N ALA A 96 6.85 5.06 0.36
CA ALA A 96 5.42 5.35 0.47
C ALA A 96 5.18 6.86 0.63
N ILE A 97 5.97 7.52 1.47
CA ILE A 97 5.87 8.97 1.67
C ILE A 97 6.18 9.71 0.38
N SER A 98 7.25 9.32 -0.31
CA SER A 98 7.64 9.92 -1.56
C SER A 98 6.55 9.80 -2.61
N MET A 99 5.98 8.61 -2.75
CA MET A 99 4.90 8.35 -3.70
C MET A 99 3.66 9.18 -3.38
N ALA A 100 3.31 9.28 -2.10
CA ALA A 100 2.16 10.06 -1.67
C ALA A 100 2.35 11.55 -1.99
N ILE A 101 3.54 12.08 -1.75
CA ILE A 101 3.87 13.48 -2.05
C ILE A 101 3.76 13.74 -3.55
N ASP A 102 4.32 12.84 -4.37
CA ASP A 102 4.27 12.98 -5.82
C ASP A 102 2.83 13.01 -6.33
N LYS A 103 1.99 12.11 -5.83
CA LYS A 103 0.60 12.05 -6.28
C LYS A 103 -0.21 13.24 -5.78
N LEU A 104 0.09 13.75 -4.60
CA LEU A 104 -0.55 14.95 -4.10
C LEU A 104 -0.21 16.16 -4.96
N LYS A 105 1.04 16.27 -5.40
CA LYS A 105 1.45 17.35 -6.30
C LYS A 105 0.73 17.27 -7.65
N GLU A 106 0.58 16.05 -8.18
CA GLU A 106 -0.14 15.85 -9.43
C GLU A 106 -1.61 16.28 -9.30
N GLU A 107 -2.25 15.96 -8.21
CA GLU A 107 -3.64 16.37 -7.97
C GLU A 107 -3.77 17.90 -7.94
N LYS A 108 -2.84 18.58 -7.30
CA LYS A 108 -2.86 20.04 -7.24
C LYS A 108 -2.65 20.68 -8.59
N GLN A 109 -1.90 20.03 -9.47
CA GLN A 109 -1.63 20.56 -10.80
C GLN A 109 -2.82 20.43 -11.74
N LYS A 110 -3.79 19.61 -11.40
CA LYS A 110 -4.99 19.40 -12.21
C LYS A 110 -6.03 20.52 -12.06
N VAL A 111 -5.83 21.39 -11.12
CA VAL A 111 -6.78 22.45 -10.82
C VAL A 111 -6.63 23.62 -11.79
#